data_ff49b5dd8a8362268d34080a47bab02c
#
_entry.id   ff49b5dd8a8362268d34080a47bab02c
#
_cell.length_a   1.000
_cell.length_b   1.000
_cell.length_c   1.000
_cell.angle_alpha   90.00
_cell.angle_beta   90.00
_cell.angle_gamma   90.00
#
_symmetry.space_group_name_H-M   'P 1'
#
loop_
_entity.id
_entity.type
_entity.pdbx_description
1 polymer ?
#
loop_
_entity_poly.entity_id
_entity_poly.type
_entity_poly.pdbx_seq_one_letter_code
_entity_poly.pdbx_strand_id
1 'polypeptide(L)'
;MAATSRCSAGVGWGILLMALAGHVFASAADESGAVAPKPLYRDPIYDGAADPVLVWNRQAGTWWMFYTNRRANVAGLPGVSWVHGTRIGIAESADGGVTWEYRRTADLPVGGREDTHWAPDIVRHEGTYHMFLTFVPGTHEDWSGQRCIVHLTSPDLVTWRNVGQLSLASDRVLDATVLQLADGTWRMWYNDERAGKTIFLAESPDLMTWTDRGRAVAERGEGPKAFRWRDYYWLIVDRWADGLAVYRSTDASSWARQPDALLATPGTGEDDKVHGGHADVVVSGDRAFLFYFTHPGRRPDAPKNDTEQRRSSIQVVELKFENGRLTCDRNQPAHIRLAASDSQ
;
A
#
# COMPACT_ATOMS: atom_id res chain seq x y z
N MET A 1 -75.91 -9.51 -69.81
CA MET A 1 -74.82 -10.12 -70.53
C MET A 1 -73.78 -10.58 -69.46
N ALA A 2 -73.62 -11.92 -69.45
CA ALA A 2 -72.81 -12.58 -68.45
C ALA A 2 -71.31 -12.57 -68.79
N ALA A 3 -70.43 -12.51 -67.81
CA ALA A 3 -69.10 -13.00 -67.95
C ALA A 3 -68.61 -13.56 -66.58
N THR A 4 -68.46 -14.83 -66.62
CA THR A 4 -67.88 -15.68 -65.57
C THR A 4 -66.37 -15.50 -65.50
N SER A 5 -65.80 -15.43 -64.29
CA SER A 5 -64.38 -15.64 -64.11
C SER A 5 -64.12 -16.65 -62.96
N ARG A 6 -63.25 -17.55 -63.26
CA ARG A 6 -62.89 -18.74 -62.44
C ARG A 6 -61.88 -18.41 -61.34
N CYS A 7 -62.07 -18.99 -60.15
CA CYS A 7 -61.09 -19.10 -59.09
C CYS A 7 -59.92 -20.03 -59.49
N SER A 8 -58.69 -19.60 -59.17
CA SER A 8 -57.55 -20.48 -59.09
C SER A 8 -56.91 -20.31 -57.69
N ALA A 9 -56.89 -21.40 -56.95
CA ALA A 9 -56.27 -21.48 -55.58
C ALA A 9 -54.75 -21.66 -55.75
N GLY A 10 -53.98 -20.72 -55.24
CA GLY A 10 -52.54 -20.83 -55.04
C GLY A 10 -52.20 -21.24 -53.61
N VAL A 11 -51.62 -22.40 -53.52
CA VAL A 11 -51.08 -22.91 -52.22
C VAL A 11 -49.71 -22.22 -51.99
N GLY A 12 -49.65 -21.28 -51.05
CA GLY A 12 -48.42 -20.69 -50.62
C GLY A 12 -47.80 -21.45 -49.45
N TRP A 13 -46.65 -22.04 -49.67
CA TRP A 13 -45.82 -22.61 -48.61
C TRP A 13 -45.15 -21.50 -47.81
N GLY A 14 -45.58 -21.22 -46.59
CA GLY A 14 -44.92 -20.34 -45.66
C GLY A 14 -43.73 -21.07 -44.99
N ILE A 15 -42.52 -20.61 -45.33
CA ILE A 15 -41.30 -21.04 -44.60
C ILE A 15 -41.25 -20.25 -43.28
N LEU A 16 -41.46 -20.96 -42.17
CA LEU A 16 -41.32 -20.39 -40.84
C LEU A 16 -39.83 -20.39 -40.46
N LEU A 17 -39.19 -19.25 -40.58
CA LEU A 17 -37.83 -19.00 -40.08
C LEU A 17 -37.93 -18.84 -38.53
N MET A 18 -37.58 -19.90 -37.79
CA MET A 18 -37.30 -19.78 -36.35
C MET A 18 -35.94 -19.07 -36.18
N ALA A 19 -35.98 -17.82 -35.78
CA ALA A 19 -34.81 -17.10 -35.31
C ALA A 19 -34.45 -17.65 -33.90
N LEU A 20 -33.41 -18.50 -33.82
CA LEU A 20 -32.78 -18.84 -32.54
C LEU A 20 -32.07 -17.57 -32.04
N ALA A 21 -32.71 -16.87 -31.11
CA ALA A 21 -32.05 -15.85 -30.29
C ALA A 21 -31.05 -16.57 -29.33
N GLY A 22 -29.81 -16.65 -29.80
CA GLY A 22 -28.71 -17.06 -28.93
C GLY A 22 -28.55 -16.05 -27.80
N HIS A 23 -29.02 -16.38 -26.60
CA HIS A 23 -28.66 -15.62 -25.41
C HIS A 23 -27.19 -15.90 -25.13
N VAL A 24 -26.33 -14.93 -25.50
CA VAL A 24 -24.97 -14.86 -24.98
C VAL A 24 -25.11 -14.49 -23.52
N PHE A 25 -25.06 -15.51 -22.65
CA PHE A 25 -24.82 -15.27 -21.23
C PHE A 25 -23.41 -14.67 -21.14
N ALA A 26 -23.32 -13.37 -21.02
CA ALA A 26 -22.12 -12.74 -20.51
C ALA A 26 -21.92 -13.35 -19.12
N SER A 27 -20.88 -14.17 -18.97
CA SER A 27 -20.41 -14.63 -17.67
C SER A 27 -20.24 -13.37 -16.82
N ALA A 28 -20.97 -13.26 -15.71
CA ALA A 28 -20.68 -12.26 -14.71
C ALA A 28 -19.19 -12.43 -14.37
N ALA A 29 -18.40 -11.41 -14.69
CA ALA A 29 -16.98 -11.42 -14.34
C ALA A 29 -16.92 -11.68 -12.84
N ASP A 30 -16.14 -12.68 -12.43
CA ASP A 30 -15.97 -13.03 -11.02
C ASP A 30 -15.52 -11.79 -10.25
N GLU A 31 -16.45 -11.19 -9.49
CA GLU A 31 -16.20 -9.97 -8.73
C GLU A 31 -15.22 -10.23 -7.56
N SER A 32 -14.92 -11.49 -7.25
CA SER A 32 -14.03 -11.86 -6.15
C SER A 32 -12.55 -11.55 -6.44
N GLY A 33 -12.16 -11.47 -7.71
CA GLY A 33 -10.76 -11.31 -8.12
C GLY A 33 -9.98 -12.62 -8.15
N ALA A 34 -8.73 -12.57 -8.61
CA ALA A 34 -7.82 -13.70 -8.65
C ALA A 34 -7.04 -13.86 -7.33
N VAL A 35 -6.62 -15.09 -7.05
CA VAL A 35 -5.79 -15.38 -5.85
C VAL A 35 -4.40 -14.78 -6.01
N ALA A 36 -4.02 -13.91 -5.10
CA ALA A 36 -2.67 -13.37 -5.02
C ALA A 36 -1.65 -14.45 -4.60
N PRO A 37 -0.47 -14.51 -5.19
CA PRO A 37 0.58 -15.42 -4.77
C PRO A 37 1.11 -15.08 -3.37
N LYS A 38 1.78 -16.04 -2.74
CA LYS A 38 2.55 -15.85 -1.51
C LYS A 38 3.99 -16.31 -1.72
N PRO A 39 4.98 -15.42 -1.54
CA PRO A 39 4.83 -13.98 -1.30
C PRO A 39 4.22 -13.27 -2.52
N LEU A 40 3.57 -12.13 -2.26
CA LEU A 40 3.02 -11.29 -3.33
C LEU A 40 4.14 -10.72 -4.22
N TYR A 41 5.23 -10.27 -3.58
CA TYR A 41 6.34 -9.67 -4.31
C TYR A 41 7.67 -9.83 -3.57
N ARG A 42 8.75 -10.08 -4.34
CA ARG A 42 10.15 -10.02 -3.90
C ARG A 42 10.92 -9.13 -4.86
N ASP A 43 11.77 -8.27 -4.32
CA ASP A 43 12.62 -7.42 -5.16
C ASP A 43 13.72 -8.27 -5.82
N PRO A 44 13.86 -8.24 -7.17
CA PRO A 44 14.83 -9.06 -7.87
C PRO A 44 16.27 -8.52 -7.80
N ILE A 45 16.47 -7.29 -7.30
CA ILE A 45 17.77 -6.62 -7.25
C ILE A 45 18.46 -6.88 -5.91
N TYR A 46 17.77 -6.58 -4.80
CA TYR A 46 18.35 -6.62 -3.46
C TYR A 46 17.66 -7.61 -2.52
N ASP A 47 16.54 -8.22 -2.95
CA ASP A 47 15.72 -9.11 -2.11
C ASP A 47 15.29 -8.45 -0.78
N GLY A 48 15.07 -7.15 -0.80
CA GLY A 48 14.87 -6.33 0.37
C GLY A 48 13.63 -5.41 0.31
N ALA A 49 12.57 -5.81 -0.41
CA ALA A 49 11.33 -5.03 -0.49
C ALA A 49 10.64 -4.91 0.86
N ALA A 50 10.43 -3.67 1.33
CA ALA A 50 9.77 -3.36 2.59
C ALA A 50 9.02 -2.03 2.51
N ASP A 51 8.19 -1.74 3.51
CA ASP A 51 7.49 -0.46 3.67
C ASP A 51 6.75 -0.05 2.38
N PRO A 52 5.83 -0.89 1.87
CA PRO A 52 5.15 -0.64 0.60
C PRO A 52 4.15 0.50 0.70
N VAL A 53 3.97 1.27 -0.38
CA VAL A 53 2.82 2.13 -0.64
C VAL A 53 2.32 1.88 -2.06
N LEU A 54 1.02 1.71 -2.22
CA LEU A 54 0.39 1.43 -3.49
C LEU A 54 -0.34 2.67 -4.00
N VAL A 55 -0.16 2.99 -5.28
CA VAL A 55 -0.81 4.13 -5.92
C VAL A 55 -1.26 3.79 -7.33
N TRP A 56 -2.45 4.26 -7.72
CA TRP A 56 -2.94 4.14 -9.08
C TRP A 56 -2.22 5.13 -10.01
N ASN A 57 -1.46 4.61 -10.97
CA ASN A 57 -0.88 5.44 -12.02
C ASN A 57 -1.92 5.68 -13.12
N ARG A 58 -2.51 6.87 -13.15
CA ARG A 58 -3.56 7.22 -14.10
C ARG A 58 -3.10 7.26 -15.56
N GLN A 59 -1.84 7.61 -15.80
CA GLN A 59 -1.31 7.66 -17.16
C GLN A 59 -1.04 6.27 -17.72
N ALA A 60 -0.51 5.37 -16.88
CA ALA A 60 -0.24 3.99 -17.26
C ALA A 60 -1.51 3.12 -17.23
N GLY A 61 -2.53 3.50 -16.44
CA GLY A 61 -3.71 2.68 -16.21
C GLY A 61 -3.40 1.40 -15.42
N THR A 62 -2.42 1.47 -14.52
CA THR A 62 -1.91 0.34 -13.75
C THR A 62 -1.66 0.73 -12.29
N TRP A 63 -1.57 -0.27 -11.39
CA TRP A 63 -1.17 -0.05 -10.02
C TRP A 63 0.36 -0.04 -9.90
N TRP A 64 0.90 0.92 -9.18
CA TRP A 64 2.31 1.01 -8.85
C TRP A 64 2.52 0.85 -7.35
N MET A 65 3.53 0.06 -6.98
CA MET A 65 4.00 -0.11 -5.62
C MET A 65 5.37 0.56 -5.51
N PHE A 66 5.47 1.55 -4.63
CA PHE A 66 6.74 2.13 -4.21
C PHE A 66 7.13 1.47 -2.89
N TYR A 67 8.39 1.12 -2.72
CA TYR A 67 8.86 0.40 -1.54
C TYR A 67 10.31 0.73 -1.22
N THR A 68 10.66 0.69 0.08
CA THR A 68 12.07 0.76 0.50
C THR A 68 12.79 -0.47 -0.03
N ASN A 69 13.83 -0.30 -0.85
CA ASN A 69 14.61 -1.41 -1.37
C ASN A 69 15.88 -1.62 -0.53
N ARG A 70 15.77 -2.39 0.54
CA ARG A 70 16.85 -2.69 1.49
C ARG A 70 17.89 -3.58 0.82
N ARG A 71 19.18 -3.34 1.07
CA ARG A 71 20.31 -4.02 0.43
C ARG A 71 20.60 -5.38 1.07
N ALA A 72 19.60 -6.27 1.13
CA ALA A 72 19.64 -7.50 1.92
C ALA A 72 20.70 -8.50 1.45
N ASN A 73 20.91 -8.63 0.13
CA ASN A 73 21.85 -9.56 -0.48
C ASN A 73 23.26 -8.98 -0.68
N VAL A 74 23.53 -7.74 -0.23
CA VAL A 74 24.86 -7.13 -0.32
C VAL A 74 25.70 -7.59 0.86
N ALA A 75 26.78 -8.33 0.56
CA ALA A 75 27.69 -8.86 1.57
C ALA A 75 28.58 -7.77 2.19
N GLY A 76 29.06 -8.02 3.41
CA GLY A 76 30.07 -7.18 4.07
C GLY A 76 29.57 -5.84 4.61
N LEU A 77 28.28 -5.59 4.62
CA LEU A 77 27.70 -4.37 5.19
C LEU A 77 27.63 -4.48 6.71
N PRO A 78 28.34 -3.61 7.47
CA PRO A 78 28.38 -3.70 8.92
C PRO A 78 27.08 -3.19 9.56
N GLY A 79 26.76 -3.74 10.74
CA GLY A 79 25.64 -3.30 11.55
C GLY A 79 24.31 -3.24 10.79
N VAL A 80 23.66 -2.08 10.79
CA VAL A 80 22.41 -1.81 10.08
C VAL A 80 22.64 -1.08 8.74
N SER A 81 23.87 -0.96 8.25
CA SER A 81 24.15 -0.23 7.00
C SER A 81 23.47 -0.84 5.77
N TRP A 82 22.98 -2.09 5.85
CA TRP A 82 22.19 -2.73 4.79
C TRP A 82 20.79 -2.10 4.59
N VAL A 83 20.24 -1.39 5.57
CA VAL A 83 19.02 -0.59 5.43
C VAL A 83 19.31 0.86 5.08
N HIS A 84 20.57 1.27 5.06
CA HIS A 84 21.02 2.61 4.64
C HIS A 84 21.57 2.61 3.21
N GLY A 85 21.75 3.78 2.59
CA GLY A 85 22.11 3.92 1.18
C GLY A 85 21.05 3.30 0.25
N THR A 86 19.83 3.13 0.74
CA THR A 86 18.72 2.52 0.02
C THR A 86 18.03 3.53 -0.89
N ARG A 87 17.33 3.01 -1.89
CA ARG A 87 16.47 3.78 -2.79
C ARG A 87 15.05 3.21 -2.75
N ILE A 88 14.13 3.93 -3.32
CA ILE A 88 12.76 3.48 -3.50
C ILE A 88 12.66 2.66 -4.78
N GLY A 89 12.30 1.38 -4.65
CA GLY A 89 11.97 0.52 -5.77
C GLY A 89 10.56 0.77 -6.26
N ILE A 90 10.30 0.48 -7.53
CA ILE A 90 8.98 0.55 -8.16
C ILE A 90 8.65 -0.79 -8.78
N ALA A 91 7.52 -1.36 -8.39
CA ALA A 91 6.89 -2.49 -9.07
C ALA A 91 5.53 -2.07 -9.63
N GLU A 92 5.08 -2.73 -10.68
CA GLU A 92 3.83 -2.45 -11.39
C GLU A 92 2.98 -3.70 -11.50
N SER A 93 1.67 -3.52 -11.36
CA SER A 93 0.64 -4.53 -11.59
C SER A 93 -0.36 -4.05 -12.64
N ALA A 94 -0.54 -4.83 -13.70
CA ALA A 94 -1.52 -4.58 -14.76
C ALA A 94 -2.82 -5.39 -14.57
N ASP A 95 -2.89 -6.24 -13.57
CA ASP A 95 -3.98 -7.20 -13.33
C ASP A 95 -4.76 -6.93 -12.03
N GLY A 96 -4.74 -5.67 -11.56
CA GLY A 96 -5.46 -5.26 -10.35
C GLY A 96 -4.81 -5.73 -9.05
N GLY A 97 -3.50 -5.82 -9.00
CA GLY A 97 -2.73 -6.10 -7.79
C GLY A 97 -2.43 -7.57 -7.55
N VAL A 98 -2.76 -8.47 -8.50
CA VAL A 98 -2.52 -9.92 -8.38
C VAL A 98 -1.05 -10.25 -8.56
N THR A 99 -0.44 -9.75 -9.64
CA THR A 99 0.98 -9.96 -9.94
C THR A 99 1.71 -8.63 -10.05
N TRP A 100 3.00 -8.63 -9.68
CA TRP A 100 3.83 -7.43 -9.63
C TRP A 100 5.16 -7.67 -10.31
N GLU A 101 5.55 -6.73 -11.18
CA GLU A 101 6.81 -6.77 -11.91
C GLU A 101 7.69 -5.57 -11.53
N TYR A 102 8.97 -5.83 -11.24
CA TYR A 102 9.95 -4.76 -11.01
C TYR A 102 10.07 -3.88 -12.27
N ARG A 103 9.98 -2.58 -12.09
CA ARG A 103 10.13 -1.63 -13.19
C ARG A 103 11.46 -0.90 -13.13
N ARG A 104 11.79 -0.31 -11.99
CA ARG A 104 12.99 0.50 -11.81
C ARG A 104 13.13 0.99 -10.37
N THR A 105 14.23 1.63 -10.10
CA THR A 105 14.41 2.51 -8.94
C THR A 105 13.83 3.90 -9.27
N ALA A 106 13.12 4.51 -8.30
CA ALA A 106 12.63 5.88 -8.44
C ALA A 106 13.80 6.88 -8.51
N ASP A 107 13.74 7.78 -9.48
CA ASP A 107 14.68 8.91 -9.57
C ASP A 107 14.12 10.10 -8.78
N LEU A 108 14.57 10.23 -7.53
CA LEU A 108 14.08 11.24 -6.61
C LEU A 108 15.17 12.30 -6.41
N PRO A 109 14.86 13.59 -6.65
CA PRO A 109 15.83 14.69 -6.53
C PRO A 109 16.05 15.10 -5.06
N VAL A 110 16.43 14.12 -4.21
CA VAL A 110 16.69 14.27 -2.78
C VAL A 110 18.00 13.60 -2.43
N GLY A 111 18.94 14.39 -1.89
CA GLY A 111 20.24 13.92 -1.45
C GLY A 111 21.16 13.45 -2.57
N GLY A 112 22.23 12.75 -2.19
CA GLY A 112 23.22 12.14 -3.06
C GLY A 112 23.15 10.61 -3.05
N ARG A 113 24.15 9.98 -3.70
CA ARG A 113 24.18 8.51 -3.87
C ARG A 113 24.25 7.73 -2.55
N GLU A 114 24.93 8.29 -1.56
CA GLU A 114 25.14 7.64 -0.25
C GLU A 114 24.01 7.88 0.74
N ASP A 115 23.05 8.75 0.39
CA ASP A 115 21.93 9.05 1.27
C ASP A 115 20.86 7.96 1.20
N THR A 116 19.99 7.94 2.18
CA THR A 116 19.03 6.88 2.42
C THR A 116 17.59 7.37 2.22
N HIS A 117 16.80 6.62 1.50
CA HIS A 117 15.37 6.83 1.30
C HIS A 117 14.58 5.67 1.91
N TRP A 118 13.59 5.98 2.78
CA TRP A 118 12.71 5.00 3.40
C TRP A 118 11.24 5.38 3.28
N ALA A 119 10.39 4.37 3.34
CA ALA A 119 8.97 4.43 3.65
C ALA A 119 8.25 5.66 3.06
N PRO A 120 8.08 5.75 1.76
CA PRO A 120 7.30 6.82 1.15
C PRO A 120 5.82 6.63 1.46
N ASP A 121 5.06 7.71 1.64
CA ASP A 121 3.62 7.72 1.44
C ASP A 121 3.27 8.61 0.25
N ILE A 122 2.26 8.24 -0.54
CA ILE A 122 1.91 8.95 -1.77
C ILE A 122 0.40 9.15 -1.81
N VAL A 123 0.00 10.42 -1.94
CA VAL A 123 -1.41 10.79 -2.17
C VAL A 123 -1.53 11.58 -3.46
N ARG A 124 -2.71 11.57 -4.08
CA ARG A 124 -3.00 12.36 -5.26
C ARG A 124 -4.03 13.44 -4.93
N HIS A 125 -3.71 14.68 -5.28
CA HIS A 125 -4.60 15.82 -5.10
C HIS A 125 -4.52 16.75 -6.32
N GLU A 126 -5.68 17.17 -6.83
CA GLU A 126 -5.80 18.12 -7.97
C GLU A 126 -4.87 17.81 -9.15
N GLY A 127 -4.76 16.52 -9.50
CA GLY A 127 -3.95 16.08 -10.65
C GLY A 127 -2.47 15.85 -10.36
N THR A 128 -2.00 16.21 -9.17
CA THR A 128 -0.59 16.09 -8.73
C THR A 128 -0.46 14.95 -7.72
N TYR A 129 0.59 14.15 -7.84
CA TYR A 129 1.00 13.20 -6.81
C TYR A 129 1.94 13.89 -5.83
N HIS A 130 1.72 13.68 -4.54
CA HIS A 130 2.51 14.20 -3.43
C HIS A 130 3.12 13.02 -2.70
N MET A 131 4.45 12.96 -2.64
CA MET A 131 5.19 11.94 -1.89
C MET A 131 5.78 12.57 -0.62
N PHE A 132 5.59 11.89 0.50
CA PHE A 132 6.20 12.21 1.78
C PHE A 132 7.21 11.11 2.10
N LEU A 133 8.49 11.42 1.90
CA LEU A 133 9.59 10.48 1.93
C LEU A 133 10.40 10.64 3.20
N THR A 134 10.68 9.57 3.92
CA THR A 134 11.70 9.57 4.95
C THR A 134 13.09 9.66 4.32
N PHE A 135 13.83 10.72 4.66
CA PHE A 135 15.19 10.98 4.20
C PHE A 135 16.17 10.91 5.36
N VAL A 136 17.24 10.14 5.19
CA VAL A 136 18.36 10.06 6.15
C VAL A 136 19.64 10.44 5.42
N PRO A 137 20.31 11.53 5.83
CA PRO A 137 21.61 11.88 5.27
C PRO A 137 22.64 10.79 5.55
N GLY A 138 23.29 10.30 4.49
CA GLY A 138 24.38 9.32 4.57
C GLY A 138 23.93 7.88 4.85
N THR A 139 24.96 7.06 5.11
CA THR A 139 24.87 5.63 5.45
C THR A 139 25.44 5.44 6.84
N HIS A 140 24.71 4.75 7.72
CA HIS A 140 25.07 4.54 9.12
C HIS A 140 25.14 3.04 9.44
N GLU A 141 26.01 2.67 10.39
CA GLU A 141 26.13 1.30 10.92
C GLU A 141 25.18 1.03 12.08
N ASP A 142 24.57 2.10 12.62
CA ASP A 142 23.61 2.08 13.70
C ASP A 142 22.38 2.97 13.40
N TRP A 143 21.47 3.08 14.36
CA TRP A 143 20.24 3.86 14.22
C TRP A 143 20.39 5.33 14.69
N SER A 144 21.60 5.86 14.86
CA SER A 144 21.84 7.20 15.46
C SER A 144 21.60 8.36 14.50
N GLY A 145 21.60 8.13 13.16
CA GLY A 145 21.47 9.16 12.14
C GLY A 145 20.21 10.04 12.29
N GLN A 146 20.33 11.32 11.97
CA GLN A 146 19.20 12.23 11.82
C GLN A 146 18.32 11.78 10.65
N ARG A 147 17.04 12.10 10.72
CA ARG A 147 16.08 11.79 9.66
C ARG A 147 14.94 12.78 9.63
N CYS A 148 14.47 13.08 8.45
CA CYS A 148 13.38 14.01 8.24
C CYS A 148 12.40 13.48 7.18
N ILE A 149 11.25 14.11 7.09
CA ILE A 149 10.29 13.87 6.01
C ILE A 149 10.48 14.97 4.96
N VAL A 150 10.68 14.56 3.70
CA VAL A 150 10.81 15.44 2.54
C VAL A 150 9.56 15.31 1.68
N HIS A 151 9.01 16.43 1.26
CA HIS A 151 7.88 16.49 0.35
C HIS A 151 8.36 16.62 -1.09
N LEU A 152 7.86 15.73 -1.96
CA LEU A 152 8.06 15.79 -3.40
C LEU A 152 6.72 15.80 -4.13
N THR A 153 6.71 16.37 -5.33
CA THR A 153 5.53 16.38 -6.20
C THR A 153 5.86 15.83 -7.58
N SER A 154 4.85 15.18 -8.20
CA SER A 154 4.98 14.62 -9.55
C SER A 154 3.64 14.69 -10.30
N PRO A 155 3.64 14.98 -11.61
CA PRO A 155 2.45 14.87 -12.44
C PRO A 155 2.18 13.42 -12.89
N ASP A 156 3.18 12.51 -12.82
CA ASP A 156 3.20 11.25 -13.56
C ASP A 156 3.79 10.06 -12.79
N LEU A 157 4.19 10.23 -11.51
CA LEU A 157 4.90 9.25 -10.68
C LEU A 157 6.33 8.93 -11.18
N VAL A 158 6.80 9.62 -12.19
CA VAL A 158 8.11 9.40 -12.85
C VAL A 158 9.03 10.59 -12.65
N THR A 159 8.50 11.76 -12.96
CA THR A 159 9.23 13.03 -12.90
C THR A 159 8.91 13.71 -11.58
N TRP A 160 9.86 13.71 -10.66
CA TRP A 160 9.68 14.26 -9.32
C TRP A 160 10.36 15.61 -9.16
N ARG A 161 9.70 16.48 -8.42
CA ARG A 161 10.25 17.78 -7.98
C ARG A 161 10.32 17.79 -6.46
N ASN A 162 11.46 18.14 -5.90
CA ASN A 162 11.63 18.37 -4.48
C ASN A 162 10.98 19.71 -4.08
N VAL A 163 10.02 19.65 -3.16
CA VAL A 163 9.36 20.83 -2.56
C VAL A 163 10.15 21.31 -1.35
N GLY A 164 10.67 20.38 -0.55
CA GLY A 164 11.49 20.68 0.61
C GLY A 164 11.29 19.74 1.78
N GLN A 165 12.11 19.91 2.79
CA GLN A 165 11.97 19.25 4.07
C GLN A 165 10.82 19.87 4.87
N LEU A 166 10.02 19.03 5.53
CA LEU A 166 8.98 19.50 6.44
C LEU A 166 9.56 19.90 7.80
N SER A 167 9.03 20.98 8.36
CA SER A 167 9.33 21.40 9.74
C SER A 167 8.35 20.70 10.68
N LEU A 168 8.81 19.60 11.30
CA LEU A 168 8.03 18.75 12.21
C LEU A 168 8.64 18.77 13.61
N ALA A 169 8.11 17.92 14.52
CA ALA A 169 8.41 17.98 15.96
C ALA A 169 9.90 17.86 16.31
N SER A 170 10.69 17.10 15.54
CA SER A 170 12.11 16.87 15.86
C SER A 170 12.98 16.62 14.61
N ASP A 171 14.29 16.41 14.82
CA ASP A 171 15.25 16.00 13.80
C ASP A 171 15.34 14.48 13.58
N ARG A 172 14.38 13.72 14.14
CA ARG A 172 14.30 12.26 14.00
C ARG A 172 12.87 11.79 13.79
N VAL A 173 12.28 12.27 12.67
CA VAL A 173 10.93 11.93 12.26
C VAL A 173 10.95 11.08 10.99
N LEU A 174 10.04 10.11 10.91
CA LEU A 174 9.99 9.13 9.82
C LEU A 174 8.59 8.58 9.62
N ASP A 175 8.39 7.83 8.53
CA ASP A 175 7.23 7.01 8.24
C ASP A 175 5.93 7.83 8.25
N ALA A 176 5.83 8.82 7.38
CA ALA A 176 4.61 9.60 7.24
C ALA A 176 3.50 8.77 6.59
N THR A 177 2.26 9.00 7.02
CA THR A 177 1.05 8.64 6.29
C THR A 177 0.11 9.84 6.23
N VAL A 178 -0.50 10.10 5.08
CA VAL A 178 -1.30 11.29 4.83
C VAL A 178 -2.70 10.93 4.39
N LEU A 179 -3.70 11.59 4.96
CA LEU A 179 -5.10 11.36 4.64
C LEU A 179 -5.86 12.67 4.59
N GLN A 180 -6.73 12.85 3.58
CA GLN A 180 -7.69 13.95 3.55
C GLN A 180 -8.93 13.60 4.37
N LEU A 181 -9.34 14.50 5.25
CA LEU A 181 -10.57 14.38 6.02
C LEU A 181 -11.78 14.86 5.22
N ALA A 182 -12.96 14.55 5.72
CA ALA A 182 -14.22 14.92 5.07
C ALA A 182 -14.45 16.45 4.97
N ASP A 183 -13.80 17.23 5.83
CA ASP A 183 -13.83 18.70 5.79
C ASP A 183 -12.81 19.33 4.84
N GLY A 184 -12.04 18.50 4.14
CA GLY A 184 -11.00 18.92 3.21
C GLY A 184 -9.60 19.11 3.85
N THR A 185 -9.50 19.10 5.17
CA THR A 185 -8.21 19.21 5.88
C THR A 185 -7.37 17.96 5.63
N TRP A 186 -6.07 18.15 5.41
CA TRP A 186 -5.10 17.06 5.34
C TRP A 186 -4.49 16.80 6.70
N ARG A 187 -4.33 15.52 7.05
CA ARG A 187 -3.61 15.10 8.23
C ARG A 187 -2.48 14.16 7.88
N MET A 188 -1.37 14.32 8.57
CA MET A 188 -0.20 13.46 8.50
C MET A 188 0.05 12.87 9.87
N TRP A 189 0.11 11.55 9.96
CA TRP A 189 0.65 10.85 11.13
C TRP A 189 2.05 10.39 10.80
N TYR A 190 2.98 10.58 11.75
CA TYR A 190 4.37 10.23 11.57
C TYR A 190 4.99 9.78 12.90
N ASN A 191 6.07 9.01 12.83
CA ASN A 191 6.83 8.61 14.01
C ASN A 191 7.81 9.71 14.44
N ASP A 192 7.86 10.02 15.73
CA ASP A 192 8.92 10.83 16.34
C ASP A 192 9.74 9.96 17.30
N GLU A 193 10.98 9.65 16.91
CA GLU A 193 11.87 8.84 17.72
C GLU A 193 12.42 9.59 18.94
N ARG A 194 12.57 10.94 18.88
CA ARG A 194 12.99 11.74 20.03
C ARG A 194 11.96 11.69 21.16
N ALA A 195 10.70 11.54 20.78
CA ALA A 195 9.58 11.40 21.73
C ALA A 195 9.30 9.92 22.11
N GLY A 196 10.28 9.04 22.01
CA GLY A 196 10.17 7.64 22.42
C GLY A 196 9.56 6.72 21.38
N LYS A 197 9.65 7.06 20.08
CA LYS A 197 9.04 6.32 18.97
C LYS A 197 7.51 6.29 19.08
N THR A 198 6.89 7.44 19.25
CA THR A 198 5.43 7.57 19.32
C THR A 198 4.89 8.27 18.08
N ILE A 199 3.60 8.12 17.81
CA ILE A 199 2.98 8.69 16.62
C ILE A 199 2.50 10.11 16.91
N PHE A 200 2.97 11.05 16.10
CA PHE A 200 2.61 12.47 16.10
C PHE A 200 1.63 12.79 14.98
N LEU A 201 1.03 13.97 15.04
CA LEU A 201 0.08 14.50 14.07
C LEU A 201 0.56 15.86 13.58
N ALA A 202 0.49 16.09 12.28
CA ALA A 202 0.51 17.41 11.67
C ALA A 202 -0.73 17.63 10.79
N GLU A 203 -1.14 18.89 10.62
CA GLU A 203 -2.28 19.28 9.79
C GLU A 203 -1.86 20.25 8.71
N SER A 204 -2.53 20.17 7.56
CA SER A 204 -2.32 21.05 6.42
C SER A 204 -3.64 21.38 5.71
N PRO A 205 -3.86 22.61 5.25
CA PRO A 205 -4.99 22.95 4.41
C PRO A 205 -4.74 22.61 2.92
N ASP A 206 -3.49 22.41 2.50
CA ASP A 206 -3.08 22.48 1.09
C ASP A 206 -1.98 21.47 0.69
N LEU A 207 -1.58 20.55 1.57
CA LEU A 207 -0.43 19.63 1.46
C LEU A 207 0.94 20.35 1.43
N MET A 208 0.99 21.66 1.35
CA MET A 208 2.23 22.44 1.23
C MET A 208 2.69 23.02 2.57
N THR A 209 1.75 23.50 3.37
CA THR A 209 2.01 24.12 4.66
C THR A 209 1.54 23.19 5.79
N TRP A 210 2.48 22.72 6.61
CA TRP A 210 2.18 21.79 7.68
C TRP A 210 2.36 22.42 9.05
N THR A 211 1.43 22.16 9.95
CA THR A 211 1.48 22.58 11.36
C THR A 211 1.49 21.34 12.25
N ASP A 212 2.57 21.16 13.01
CA ASP A 212 2.64 20.10 14.03
C ASP A 212 1.59 20.32 15.11
N ARG A 213 0.88 19.23 15.47
CA ARG A 213 -0.16 19.19 16.51
C ARG A 213 0.24 18.35 17.72
N GLY A 214 1.45 17.82 17.71
CA GLY A 214 1.96 17.00 18.80
C GLY A 214 1.54 15.54 18.70
N ARG A 215 1.59 14.85 19.84
CA ARG A 215 1.41 13.41 19.91
C ARG A 215 -0.04 12.98 19.68
N ALA A 216 -0.28 12.12 18.70
CA ALA A 216 -1.59 11.51 18.41
C ALA A 216 -1.79 10.19 19.16
N VAL A 217 -0.76 9.34 19.25
CA VAL A 217 -0.79 8.06 19.95
C VAL A 217 0.40 7.96 20.89
N ALA A 218 0.16 7.65 22.17
CA ALA A 218 1.21 7.63 23.19
C ALA A 218 2.00 6.32 23.22
N GLU A 219 1.48 5.26 22.66
CA GLU A 219 2.14 3.95 22.62
C GLU A 219 3.27 3.95 21.59
N ARG A 220 4.32 3.21 21.89
CA ARG A 220 5.45 3.05 20.98
C ARG A 220 5.04 2.30 19.72
N GLY A 221 5.54 2.75 18.59
CA GLY A 221 5.35 2.10 17.30
C GLY A 221 5.95 2.93 16.18
N GLU A 222 5.95 2.39 14.98
CA GLU A 222 6.42 3.04 13.75
C GLU A 222 5.50 2.69 12.58
N GLY A 223 5.79 3.16 11.38
CA GLY A 223 5.04 2.80 10.19
C GLY A 223 3.52 3.01 10.31
N PRO A 224 3.04 4.20 10.74
CA PRO A 224 1.61 4.44 10.79
C PRO A 224 0.99 4.37 9.39
N LYS A 225 -0.21 3.78 9.28
CA LYS A 225 -1.05 3.89 8.08
C LYS A 225 -2.45 4.33 8.46
N ALA A 226 -2.83 5.52 8.01
CA ALA A 226 -4.15 6.08 8.18
C ALA A 226 -5.01 5.85 6.92
N PHE A 227 -6.25 5.45 7.09
CA PHE A 227 -7.21 5.30 5.99
C PHE A 227 -8.65 5.44 6.49
N ARG A 228 -9.57 5.68 5.55
CA ARG A 228 -11.01 5.68 5.83
C ARG A 228 -11.65 4.44 5.23
N TRP A 229 -12.38 3.69 6.03
CA TRP A 229 -13.14 2.54 5.55
C TRP A 229 -14.39 2.34 6.39
N ARG A 230 -15.51 2.05 5.71
CA ARG A 230 -16.82 2.07 6.34
C ARG A 230 -17.08 3.48 6.95
N ASP A 231 -17.59 3.56 8.14
CA ASP A 231 -17.93 4.82 8.82
C ASP A 231 -16.81 5.34 9.72
N TYR A 232 -15.59 4.79 9.61
CA TYR A 232 -14.49 5.07 10.52
C TYR A 232 -13.23 5.51 9.82
N TYR A 233 -12.46 6.29 10.54
CA TYR A 233 -11.02 6.46 10.31
C TYR A 233 -10.29 5.39 11.09
N TRP A 234 -9.28 4.82 10.47
CA TRP A 234 -8.43 3.79 11.01
C TRP A 234 -6.99 4.27 11.00
N LEU A 235 -6.23 3.91 12.04
CA LEU A 235 -4.79 4.10 12.13
C LEU A 235 -4.18 2.76 12.54
N ILE A 236 -3.36 2.19 11.66
CA ILE A 236 -2.58 0.99 11.92
C ILE A 236 -1.16 1.44 12.25
N VAL A 237 -0.54 0.84 13.28
CA VAL A 237 0.82 1.19 13.73
C VAL A 237 1.61 -0.08 13.94
N ASP A 238 2.79 -0.18 13.33
CA ASP A 238 3.71 -1.30 13.50
C ASP A 238 4.32 -1.28 14.91
N ARG A 239 4.15 -2.37 15.65
CA ARG A 239 4.72 -2.60 16.97
C ARG A 239 5.75 -3.71 16.99
N TRP A 240 6.40 -3.89 15.86
CA TRP A 240 7.43 -4.90 15.63
C TRP A 240 6.91 -6.31 15.90
N ALA A 241 7.54 -7.07 16.81
CA ALA A 241 7.14 -8.44 17.13
C ALA A 241 5.72 -8.56 17.72
N ASP A 242 5.14 -7.46 18.22
CA ASP A 242 3.77 -7.43 18.74
C ASP A 242 2.71 -7.29 17.62
N GLY A 243 3.15 -7.23 16.36
CA GLY A 243 2.28 -7.07 15.19
C GLY A 243 1.80 -5.64 15.00
N LEU A 244 0.70 -5.47 14.29
CA LEU A 244 0.14 -4.19 13.92
C LEU A 244 -0.98 -3.79 14.89
N ALA A 245 -0.76 -2.79 15.73
CA ALA A 245 -1.81 -2.19 16.55
C ALA A 245 -2.81 -1.44 15.69
N VAL A 246 -4.09 -1.54 16.01
CA VAL A 246 -5.18 -0.90 15.26
C VAL A 246 -5.93 0.07 16.16
N TYR A 247 -6.11 1.26 15.67
CA TYR A 247 -6.88 2.32 16.32
C TYR A 247 -8.04 2.73 15.41
N ARG A 248 -9.18 3.00 16.02
CA ARG A 248 -10.40 3.44 15.35
C ARG A 248 -10.84 4.81 15.86
N SER A 249 -11.33 5.64 14.95
CA SER A 249 -11.86 6.97 15.26
C SER A 249 -13.03 7.32 14.37
N THR A 250 -13.92 8.20 14.85
CA THR A 250 -14.99 8.83 14.04
C THR A 250 -14.60 10.23 13.57
N ASP A 251 -13.57 10.83 14.17
CA ASP A 251 -13.14 12.22 13.94
C ASP A 251 -11.65 12.35 13.55
N ALA A 252 -10.93 11.20 13.43
CA ALA A 252 -9.49 11.13 13.21
C ALA A 252 -8.63 11.90 14.24
N SER A 253 -9.20 12.24 15.40
CA SER A 253 -8.55 12.96 16.51
C SER A 253 -8.50 12.12 17.78
N SER A 254 -9.62 11.50 18.12
CA SER A 254 -9.78 10.66 19.31
C SER A 254 -9.70 9.20 18.90
N TRP A 255 -8.63 8.52 19.30
CA TRP A 255 -8.33 7.16 18.88
C TRP A 255 -8.65 6.13 19.94
N ALA A 256 -9.48 5.15 19.61
CA ALA A 256 -9.75 3.97 20.45
C ALA A 256 -8.97 2.77 19.91
N ARG A 257 -8.03 2.26 20.71
CA ARG A 257 -7.26 1.06 20.36
C ARG A 257 -8.13 -0.19 20.48
N GLN A 258 -8.08 -1.08 19.47
CA GLN A 258 -8.66 -2.41 19.60
C GLN A 258 -7.71 -3.34 20.38
N PRO A 259 -8.25 -4.34 21.12
CA PRO A 259 -7.42 -5.22 21.96
C PRO A 259 -6.42 -6.06 21.16
N ASP A 260 -6.86 -6.59 20.02
CA ASP A 260 -6.10 -7.54 19.23
C ASP A 260 -5.30 -6.81 18.14
N ALA A 261 -4.02 -7.17 18.00
CA ALA A 261 -3.17 -6.72 16.91
C ALA A 261 -3.36 -7.60 15.67
N LEU A 262 -3.19 -7.01 14.49
CA LEU A 262 -3.09 -7.77 13.24
C LEU A 262 -1.68 -8.33 13.08
N LEU A 263 -1.53 -9.46 12.40
CA LEU A 263 -0.26 -10.05 11.95
C LEU A 263 0.78 -10.36 13.06
N ALA A 264 0.40 -10.35 14.32
CA ALA A 264 1.28 -10.75 15.43
C ALA A 264 1.61 -12.24 15.39
N THR A 265 0.62 -13.06 15.04
CA THR A 265 0.81 -14.50 14.88
C THR A 265 1.38 -14.81 13.48
N PRO A 266 2.48 -15.59 13.40
CA PRO A 266 3.01 -16.06 12.13
C PRO A 266 1.98 -16.80 11.28
N GLY A 267 2.03 -16.59 9.96
CA GLY A 267 1.24 -17.34 9.00
C GLY A 267 1.87 -18.70 8.64
N THR A 268 1.24 -19.40 7.69
CA THR A 268 1.70 -20.70 7.16
C THR A 268 2.23 -20.60 5.73
N GLY A 269 1.94 -19.50 5.03
CA GLY A 269 2.35 -19.29 3.64
C GLY A 269 3.86 -19.15 3.47
N GLU A 270 4.31 -19.21 2.23
CA GLU A 270 5.70 -18.95 1.89
C GLU A 270 6.07 -17.51 2.28
N ASP A 271 7.26 -17.34 2.87
CA ASP A 271 7.79 -16.07 3.40
C ASP A 271 6.91 -15.38 4.45
N ASP A 272 5.88 -16.04 4.97
CA ASP A 272 4.86 -15.44 5.85
C ASP A 272 4.86 -16.07 7.28
N LYS A 273 5.88 -16.86 7.62
CA LYS A 273 6.00 -17.59 8.90
C LYS A 273 6.67 -16.79 10.02
N VAL A 274 6.45 -15.48 10.00
CA VAL A 274 6.94 -14.49 10.97
C VAL A 274 5.86 -13.41 11.16
N HIS A 275 6.05 -12.49 12.11
CA HIS A 275 5.16 -11.33 12.20
C HIS A 275 5.24 -10.46 10.93
N GLY A 276 4.17 -9.77 10.60
CA GLY A 276 4.15 -8.75 9.54
C GLY A 276 4.42 -7.36 10.11
N GLY A 277 5.09 -6.52 9.34
CA GLY A 277 5.43 -5.15 9.72
C GLY A 277 5.02 -4.13 8.66
N HIS A 278 5.13 -2.89 8.98
CA HIS A 278 4.89 -1.65 8.24
C HIS A 278 3.99 -1.84 7.01
N ALA A 279 2.72 -1.50 7.14
CA ALA A 279 1.70 -1.86 6.16
C ALA A 279 1.15 -0.66 5.41
N ASP A 280 0.70 -0.91 4.19
CA ASP A 280 -0.20 -0.06 3.44
C ASP A 280 -1.61 -0.67 3.38
N VAL A 281 -2.63 0.15 3.20
CA VAL A 281 -4.01 -0.30 3.03
C VAL A 281 -4.62 0.33 1.79
N VAL A 282 -5.11 -0.51 0.89
CA VAL A 282 -5.91 -0.07 -0.26
C VAL A 282 -7.37 -0.45 -0.03
N VAL A 283 -8.24 0.55 -0.02
CA VAL A 283 -9.69 0.36 -0.03
C VAL A 283 -10.17 0.33 -1.48
N SER A 284 -10.79 -0.77 -1.86
CA SER A 284 -11.29 -1.00 -3.22
C SER A 284 -12.76 -1.40 -3.17
N GLY A 285 -13.65 -0.46 -3.46
CA GLY A 285 -15.09 -0.63 -3.28
C GLY A 285 -15.45 -0.83 -1.80
N ASP A 286 -16.10 -1.92 -1.49
CA ASP A 286 -16.49 -2.30 -0.13
C ASP A 286 -15.43 -3.15 0.60
N ARG A 287 -14.34 -3.52 -0.08
CA ARG A 287 -13.25 -4.36 0.42
C ARG A 287 -12.02 -3.52 0.76
N ALA A 288 -11.20 -4.01 1.68
CA ALA A 288 -9.92 -3.41 2.02
C ALA A 288 -8.82 -4.48 2.06
N PHE A 289 -7.65 -4.14 1.56
CA PHE A 289 -6.51 -5.04 1.48
C PHE A 289 -5.33 -4.43 2.22
N LEU A 290 -4.71 -5.21 3.09
CA LEU A 290 -3.52 -4.86 3.85
C LEU A 290 -2.29 -5.45 3.15
N PHE A 291 -1.40 -4.59 2.70
CA PHE A 291 -0.10 -4.95 2.14
C PHE A 291 0.96 -4.73 3.22
N TYR A 292 1.76 -5.73 3.50
CA TYR A 292 2.74 -5.68 4.58
C TYR A 292 4.02 -6.40 4.17
N PHE A 293 5.12 -6.10 4.85
CA PHE A 293 6.33 -6.86 4.61
C PHE A 293 6.60 -7.86 5.73
N THR A 294 7.42 -8.86 5.42
CA THR A 294 7.94 -9.83 6.36
C THR A 294 9.45 -9.97 6.22
N HIS A 295 10.11 -10.42 7.29
CA HIS A 295 11.51 -10.89 7.25
C HIS A 295 11.55 -12.40 7.41
N PRO A 296 11.35 -13.18 6.36
CA PRO A 296 11.12 -14.62 6.46
C PRO A 296 12.28 -15.41 7.07
N GLY A 297 13.51 -14.89 7.00
CA GLY A 297 14.67 -15.50 7.63
C GLY A 297 14.80 -15.25 9.14
N ARG A 298 13.95 -14.44 9.76
CA ARG A 298 14.01 -14.17 11.22
C ARG A 298 13.28 -15.22 12.07
N ARG A 299 12.87 -16.32 11.49
CA ARG A 299 12.32 -17.46 12.24
C ARG A 299 13.44 -18.29 12.91
N PRO A 300 13.13 -19.06 13.98
CA PRO A 300 14.16 -19.79 14.76
C PRO A 300 14.91 -20.83 13.95
N ASP A 301 14.27 -21.49 12.99
CA ASP A 301 14.78 -22.58 12.16
C ASP A 301 15.44 -22.12 10.85
N ALA A 302 15.46 -20.81 10.55
CA ALA A 302 16.09 -20.29 9.33
C ALA A 302 17.61 -20.25 9.45
N PRO A 303 18.34 -20.32 8.31
CA PRO A 303 19.79 -20.08 8.27
C PRO A 303 20.17 -18.76 8.93
N LYS A 304 21.24 -18.77 9.73
CA LYS A 304 21.73 -17.59 10.47
C LYS A 304 22.79 -16.80 9.73
N ASN A 305 22.64 -16.67 8.40
CA ASN A 305 23.48 -15.81 7.59
C ASN A 305 22.81 -14.45 7.34
N ASP A 306 23.59 -13.44 7.02
CA ASP A 306 23.14 -12.07 6.86
C ASP A 306 22.03 -11.92 5.83
N THR A 307 22.17 -12.54 4.66
CA THR A 307 21.20 -12.44 3.58
C THR A 307 19.82 -12.94 4.02
N GLU A 308 19.75 -14.14 4.63
CA GLU A 308 18.49 -14.70 5.13
C GLU A 308 17.86 -13.84 6.23
N GLN A 309 18.67 -13.30 7.16
CA GLN A 309 18.16 -12.45 8.24
C GLN A 309 17.71 -11.07 7.76
N ARG A 310 18.23 -10.61 6.63
CA ARG A 310 17.97 -9.27 6.05
C ARG A 310 16.88 -9.26 4.99
N ARG A 311 16.73 -10.36 4.22
CA ARG A 311 15.75 -10.40 3.13
C ARG A 311 14.34 -10.11 3.62
N SER A 312 13.55 -9.49 2.74
CA SER A 312 12.15 -9.17 3.00
C SER A 312 11.31 -9.35 1.75
N SER A 313 10.03 -9.66 1.96
CA SER A 313 9.05 -9.82 0.91
C SER A 313 7.74 -9.14 1.27
N ILE A 314 7.01 -8.69 0.26
CA ILE A 314 5.69 -8.11 0.42
C ILE A 314 4.65 -9.21 0.36
N GLN A 315 3.67 -9.11 1.24
CA GLN A 315 2.51 -9.98 1.38
C GLN A 315 1.22 -9.17 1.25
N VAL A 316 0.10 -9.84 1.04
CA VAL A 316 -1.22 -9.23 1.05
C VAL A 316 -2.22 -10.10 1.80
N VAL A 317 -3.15 -9.45 2.51
CA VAL A 317 -4.30 -10.09 3.14
C VAL A 317 -5.53 -9.18 3.05
N GLU A 318 -6.70 -9.77 2.90
CA GLU A 318 -7.95 -9.00 2.97
C GLU A 318 -8.31 -8.68 4.42
N LEU A 319 -8.61 -7.42 4.69
CA LEU A 319 -9.17 -6.98 5.96
C LEU A 319 -10.66 -7.29 6.02
N LYS A 320 -11.13 -7.69 7.19
CA LYS A 320 -12.55 -7.84 7.52
C LYS A 320 -12.94 -6.82 8.59
N PHE A 321 -14.15 -6.34 8.49
CA PHE A 321 -14.74 -5.47 9.51
C PHE A 321 -15.87 -6.24 10.22
N GLU A 322 -15.62 -6.61 11.46
CA GLU A 322 -16.53 -7.44 12.25
C GLU A 322 -16.67 -6.87 13.67
N ASN A 323 -17.90 -6.66 14.12
CA ASN A 323 -18.19 -6.18 15.47
C ASN A 323 -17.40 -4.90 15.86
N GLY A 324 -17.22 -3.98 14.90
CA GLY A 324 -16.50 -2.72 15.12
C GLY A 324 -14.98 -2.84 15.18
N ARG A 325 -14.41 -3.96 14.73
CA ARG A 325 -12.96 -4.25 14.71
C ARG A 325 -12.48 -4.64 13.33
N LEU A 326 -11.21 -4.43 13.07
CA LEU A 326 -10.51 -5.00 11.92
C LEU A 326 -9.92 -6.34 12.31
N THR A 327 -10.13 -7.32 11.44
CA THR A 327 -9.51 -8.65 11.52
C THR A 327 -8.93 -9.04 10.18
N CYS A 328 -8.03 -10.01 10.16
CA CYS A 328 -7.55 -10.66 8.95
C CYS A 328 -7.11 -12.09 9.24
N ASP A 329 -7.26 -12.96 8.26
CA ASP A 329 -6.68 -14.31 8.30
C ASP A 329 -5.68 -14.46 7.15
N ARG A 330 -4.40 -14.31 7.48
CA ARG A 330 -3.30 -14.39 6.51
C ARG A 330 -3.07 -15.79 5.94
N ASN A 331 -3.74 -16.82 6.47
CA ASN A 331 -3.67 -18.19 5.99
C ASN A 331 -4.73 -18.50 4.91
N GLN A 332 -5.72 -17.64 4.76
CA GLN A 332 -6.68 -17.72 3.67
C GLN A 332 -6.12 -17.15 2.36
N PRO A 333 -6.53 -17.68 1.20
CA PRO A 333 -6.24 -17.06 -0.08
C PRO A 333 -6.76 -15.60 -0.13
N ALA A 334 -5.93 -14.68 -0.54
CA ALA A 334 -6.36 -13.30 -0.81
C ALA A 334 -6.82 -13.21 -2.27
N HIS A 335 -8.14 -13.12 -2.47
CA HIS A 335 -8.71 -12.84 -3.78
C HIS A 335 -8.68 -11.34 -4.01
N ILE A 336 -7.77 -10.85 -4.84
CA ILE A 336 -7.53 -9.43 -5.04
C ILE A 336 -8.00 -8.95 -6.41
N ARG A 337 -8.62 -7.79 -6.43
CA ARG A 337 -8.94 -7.01 -7.62
C ARG A 337 -9.05 -5.54 -7.19
N LEU A 338 -7.94 -4.84 -7.28
CA LEU A 338 -7.94 -3.40 -7.01
C LEU A 338 -8.60 -2.67 -8.17
N ALA A 339 -9.65 -1.93 -7.88
CA ALA A 339 -10.26 -1.03 -8.85
C ALA A 339 -9.35 0.19 -9.07
N ALA A 340 -9.41 0.78 -10.28
CA ALA A 340 -8.82 2.09 -10.50
C ALA A 340 -9.35 3.08 -9.45
N SER A 341 -8.46 3.78 -8.77
CA SER A 341 -8.85 4.70 -7.69
C SER A 341 -8.58 6.15 -8.09
N ASP A 342 -9.58 7.01 -7.86
CA ASP A 342 -9.43 8.45 -7.98
C ASP A 342 -9.05 9.13 -6.67
N SER A 343 -9.17 8.39 -5.56
CA SER A 343 -8.97 8.85 -4.19
C SER A 343 -8.00 7.92 -3.44
N GLN A 344 -6.76 8.15 -3.58
CA GLN A 344 -5.72 7.83 -2.61
C GLN A 344 -4.83 9.03 -2.45
#